data_5c6217d650ce6b0b5a29806596c4fe3d
#
_entry.id   5c6217d650ce6b0b5a29806596c4fe3d
#
_cell.length_a   1.000
_cell.length_b   1.000
_cell.length_c   1.000
_cell.angle_alpha   90.00
_cell.angle_beta   90.00
_cell.angle_gamma   90.00
#
_symmetry.space_group_name_H-M   'P 1'
#
loop_
_entity.id
_entity.type
_entity.pdbx_description
1 polymer ?
#
loop_
_entity_poly.entity_id
_entity_poly.type
_entity_poly.pdbx_seq_one_letter_code
_entity_poly.pdbx_strand_id
1 'polypeptide(L)'
;EPDKVIEVNGNYWHFNPKMYDGESNQKLRGKDIKVKDVWKHDKYVIDGMKIQGYKVLVIWESELKDELEKTTKKILKFAKA
;
A
#
# COMPACT_ATOMS: atom_id res chain seq x y z
N GLU A 1 12.64 -5.75 13.85
CA GLU A 1 11.85 -6.96 14.04
C GLU A 1 11.68 -7.72 12.72
N PRO A 2 12.11 -9.00 12.64
CA PRO A 2 11.99 -9.77 11.41
C PRO A 2 10.55 -10.14 11.05
N ASP A 3 9.61 -9.97 11.98
CA ASP A 3 8.19 -10.29 11.76
C ASP A 3 7.35 -9.06 11.35
N LYS A 4 7.99 -7.92 11.15
CA LYS A 4 7.28 -6.69 10.74
C LYS A 4 7.72 -6.26 9.36
N VAL A 5 6.74 -5.86 8.53
CA VAL A 5 6.96 -5.40 7.16
C VAL A 5 6.28 -4.05 6.97
N ILE A 6 7.00 -3.12 6.38
CA ILE A 6 6.44 -1.83 5.97
C ILE A 6 6.44 -1.80 4.44
N GLU A 7 5.25 -1.74 3.86
CA GLU A 7 5.07 -1.62 2.42
C GLU A 7 4.86 -0.16 2.06
N VAL A 8 5.72 0.39 1.21
CA VAL A 8 5.55 1.75 0.69
C VAL A 8 4.99 1.64 -0.73
N ASN A 9 3.75 2.06 -0.90
CA ASN A 9 3.06 1.98 -2.19
C ASN A 9 3.14 3.30 -2.94
N GLY A 10 3.61 3.25 -4.18
CA GLY A 10 3.56 4.37 -5.08
C GLY A 10 2.12 4.64 -5.52
N ASN A 11 1.71 5.91 -5.51
CA ASN A 11 0.33 6.28 -5.83
C ASN A 11 -0.09 5.81 -7.22
N TYR A 12 0.79 5.91 -8.19
CA TYR A 12 0.50 5.52 -9.57
C TYR A 12 0.50 4.00 -9.75
N TRP A 13 1.53 3.32 -9.21
CA TRP A 13 1.70 1.88 -9.45
C TRP A 13 0.67 1.02 -8.73
N HIS A 14 0.17 1.47 -7.59
CA HIS A 14 -0.81 0.75 -6.79
C HIS A 14 -2.18 1.45 -6.77
N PHE A 15 -2.32 2.53 -7.53
CA PHE A 15 -3.56 3.29 -7.66
C PHE A 15 -4.18 3.66 -6.31
N ASN A 16 -3.54 4.62 -5.64
CA ASN A 16 -4.00 5.10 -4.32
C ASN A 16 -5.51 5.38 -4.35
N PRO A 17 -6.31 4.76 -3.46
CA PRO A 17 -7.77 4.94 -3.46
C PRO A 17 -8.26 6.36 -3.28
N LYS A 18 -7.41 7.25 -2.73
CA LYS A 18 -7.74 8.68 -2.63
C LYS A 18 -7.68 9.40 -3.96
N MET A 19 -6.99 8.82 -4.94
CA MET A 19 -6.73 9.45 -6.24
C MET A 19 -7.41 8.73 -7.40
N TYR A 20 -7.81 7.49 -7.23
CA TYR A 20 -8.36 6.65 -8.30
C TYR A 20 -9.65 5.99 -7.88
N ASP A 21 -10.58 5.90 -8.83
CA ASP A 21 -11.83 5.14 -8.67
C ASP A 21 -11.55 3.66 -9.02
N GLY A 22 -12.00 2.74 -8.18
CA GLY A 22 -11.81 1.30 -8.40
C GLY A 22 -12.45 0.77 -9.67
N GLU A 23 -13.49 1.43 -10.16
CA GLU A 23 -14.15 1.03 -11.40
C GLU A 23 -13.48 1.61 -12.66
N SER A 24 -12.52 2.52 -12.50
CA SER A 24 -11.82 3.10 -13.63
C SER A 24 -10.82 2.12 -14.25
N ASN A 25 -10.56 2.32 -15.54
CA ASN A 25 -9.53 1.58 -16.26
C ASN A 25 -8.33 2.49 -16.45
N GLN A 26 -7.14 1.95 -16.18
CA GLN A 26 -5.89 2.70 -16.34
C GLN A 26 -4.92 1.88 -17.18
N LYS A 27 -4.00 2.57 -17.85
CA LYS A 27 -2.94 1.87 -18.58
C LYS A 27 -1.72 1.69 -17.69
N LEU A 28 -1.26 0.46 -17.60
CA LEU A 28 -0.06 0.12 -16.86
C LEU A 28 0.80 -0.77 -17.78
N ARG A 29 1.98 -0.29 -18.12
CA ARG A 29 2.90 -0.98 -19.03
C ARG A 29 2.25 -1.33 -20.37
N GLY A 30 1.42 -0.41 -20.89
CA GLY A 30 0.75 -0.60 -22.18
C GLY A 30 -0.48 -1.49 -22.15
N LYS A 31 -0.90 -1.98 -20.98
CA LYS A 31 -2.10 -2.80 -20.83
C LYS A 31 -3.18 -2.04 -20.09
N ASP A 32 -4.43 -2.26 -20.49
CA ASP A 32 -5.58 -1.72 -19.79
C ASP A 32 -5.84 -2.57 -18.55
N ILE A 33 -5.84 -1.94 -17.39
CA ILE A 33 -6.01 -2.61 -16.11
C ILE A 33 -7.11 -1.89 -15.32
N LYS A 34 -8.01 -2.66 -14.72
CA LYS A 34 -9.02 -2.09 -13.83
C LYS A 34 -8.39 -1.87 -12.45
N VAL A 35 -8.56 -0.68 -11.90
CA VAL A 35 -7.94 -0.29 -10.62
C VAL A 35 -8.27 -1.27 -9.50
N LYS A 36 -9.51 -1.69 -9.38
CA LYS A 36 -9.91 -2.64 -8.32
C LYS A 36 -9.20 -3.99 -8.40
N ASP A 37 -8.76 -4.39 -9.59
CA ASP A 37 -8.04 -5.66 -9.74
C ASP A 37 -6.62 -5.56 -9.16
N VAL A 38 -5.98 -4.39 -9.28
CA VAL A 38 -4.70 -4.12 -8.62
C VAL A 38 -4.88 -4.15 -7.10
N TRP A 39 -5.94 -3.54 -6.60
CA TRP A 39 -6.22 -3.54 -5.15
C TRP A 39 -6.45 -4.95 -4.62
N LYS A 40 -7.14 -5.80 -5.36
CA LYS A 40 -7.36 -7.21 -4.99
C LYS A 40 -6.05 -7.98 -4.93
N HIS A 41 -5.17 -7.76 -5.91
CA HIS A 41 -3.87 -8.41 -5.94
C HIS A 41 -3.01 -7.96 -4.75
N ASP A 42 -2.97 -6.65 -4.48
CA ASP A 42 -2.21 -6.11 -3.35
C ASP A 42 -2.72 -6.68 -2.03
N LYS A 43 -4.03 -6.76 -1.86
CA LYS A 43 -4.63 -7.34 -0.66
C LYS A 43 -4.26 -8.82 -0.52
N TYR A 44 -4.26 -9.56 -1.61
CA TYR A 44 -3.88 -10.97 -1.61
C TYR A 44 -2.44 -11.15 -1.11
N VAL A 45 -1.53 -10.33 -1.59
CA VAL A 45 -0.12 -10.38 -1.17
C VAL A 45 0.02 -10.05 0.32
N ILE A 46 -0.66 -9.00 0.77
CA ILE A 46 -0.61 -8.58 2.18
C ILE A 46 -1.21 -9.64 3.09
N ASP A 47 -2.36 -10.19 2.73
CA ASP A 47 -3.02 -11.24 3.51
C ASP A 47 -2.14 -12.49 3.60
N GLY A 48 -1.43 -12.82 2.51
CA GLY A 48 -0.48 -13.93 2.50
C GLY A 48 0.66 -13.73 3.49
N MET A 49 1.18 -12.51 3.59
CA MET A 49 2.21 -12.18 4.57
C MET A 49 1.69 -12.32 6.00
N LYS A 50 0.46 -11.85 6.25
CA LYS A 50 -0.15 -11.94 7.58
C LYS A 50 -0.39 -13.39 8.00
N ILE A 51 -0.80 -14.25 7.08
CA ILE A 51 -0.99 -15.69 7.33
C ILE A 51 0.33 -16.32 7.74
N GLN A 52 1.45 -15.87 7.19
CA GLN A 52 2.77 -16.37 7.55
C GLN A 52 3.30 -15.81 8.88
N GLY A 53 2.54 -14.97 9.55
CA GLY A 53 2.90 -14.41 10.84
C GLY A 53 3.50 -13.01 10.81
N TYR A 54 3.56 -12.38 9.65
CA TYR A 54 4.08 -11.02 9.55
C TYR A 54 3.03 -9.99 9.93
N LYS A 55 3.46 -8.93 10.60
CA LYS A 55 2.67 -7.73 10.80
C LYS A 55 2.99 -6.79 9.67
N VAL A 56 1.99 -6.22 9.02
CA VAL A 56 2.18 -5.39 7.82
C VAL A 56 1.56 -4.02 8.02
N LEU A 57 2.34 -2.99 7.74
CA LEU A 57 1.88 -1.61 7.69
C LEU A 57 2.03 -1.11 6.26
N VAL A 58 0.95 -0.61 5.68
CA VAL A 58 0.97 -0.04 4.33
C VAL A 58 1.03 1.48 4.44
N ILE A 59 2.02 2.08 3.77
CA ILE A 59 2.20 3.52 3.70
C ILE A 59 2.15 3.92 2.23
N TRP A 60 1.37 4.95 1.90
CA TRP A 60 1.34 5.50 0.55
C TRP A 60 2.38 6.61 0.40
N GLU A 61 2.96 6.75 -0.80
CA GLU A 61 3.98 7.78 -1.03
C GLU A 61 3.46 9.19 -0.74
N SER A 62 2.16 9.45 -0.97
CA SER A 62 1.56 10.75 -0.64
C SER A 62 1.60 11.04 0.85
N GLU A 63 1.51 10.02 1.70
CA GLU A 63 1.62 10.20 3.14
C GLU A 63 3.03 10.65 3.54
N LEU A 64 4.04 10.05 2.93
CA LEU A 64 5.44 10.43 3.19
C LEU A 64 5.74 11.84 2.67
N LYS A 65 5.14 12.21 1.55
CA LYS A 65 5.39 13.50 0.90
C LYS A 65 4.63 14.65 1.57
N ASP A 66 3.34 14.44 1.84
CA ASP A 66 2.44 15.51 2.28
C ASP A 66 2.15 15.49 3.78
N GLU A 67 2.34 14.35 4.44
CA GLU A 67 2.05 14.16 5.86
C GLU A 67 3.21 13.48 6.57
N LEU A 68 4.42 13.96 6.33
CA LEU A 68 5.64 13.30 6.80
C LEU A 68 5.69 13.12 8.32
N GLU A 69 5.34 14.15 9.09
CA GLU A 69 5.39 14.07 10.56
C GLU A 69 4.42 13.03 11.10
N LYS A 70 3.18 13.07 10.63
CA LYS A 70 2.14 12.12 11.02
C LYS A 70 2.51 10.69 10.63
N THR A 71 3.03 10.52 9.42
CA THR A 71 3.44 9.23 8.90
C THR A 71 4.62 8.66 9.66
N THR A 72 5.59 9.50 10.01
CA THR A 72 6.74 9.09 10.82
C THR A 72 6.29 8.57 12.19
N LYS A 73 5.36 9.25 12.84
CA LYS A 73 4.80 8.80 14.13
C LYS A 73 4.11 7.45 13.99
N LYS A 74 3.38 7.25 12.90
CA LYS A 74 2.69 6.00 12.60
C LYS A 74 3.68 4.84 12.43
N ILE A 75 4.77 5.07 11.71
CA ILE A 75 5.83 4.08 11.51
C ILE A 75 6.50 3.72 12.83
N LEU A 76 6.85 4.73 13.65
CA LEU A 76 7.48 4.50 14.94
C LEU A 76 6.57 3.71 15.89
N LYS A 77 5.29 4.03 15.91
CA LYS A 77 4.32 3.31 16.73
C LYS A 77 4.22 1.85 16.29
N PHE A 78 4.19 1.60 14.99
CA PHE A 78 4.16 0.26 14.45
C PHE A 78 5.42 -0.53 14.81
N ALA A 79 6.58 0.09 14.71
CA ALA A 79 7.85 -0.56 15.01
C ALA A 79 7.99 -0.94 16.49
N LYS A 80 7.35 -0.18 17.38
CA LYS A 80 7.41 -0.43 18.82
C LYS A 80 6.33 -1.38 19.35
N ALA A 81 5.31 -1.62 18.54
CA ALA A 81 4.16 -2.44 18.95
C ALA A 81 4.50 -3.92 19.17
#